data_19a065b4e9fb6af65ad05da85c5dd105
#
_entry.id   19a065b4e9fb6af65ad05da85c5dd105
#
_cell.length_a   1.000
_cell.length_b   1.000
_cell.length_c   1.000
_cell.angle_alpha   90.00
_cell.angle_beta   90.00
_cell.angle_gamma   90.00
#
_symmetry.space_group_name_H-M   'P 1'
#
loop_
_entity.id
_entity.type
_entity.pdbx_description
1 polymer ?
#
loop_
_entity_poly.entity_id
_entity_poly.type
_entity_poly.pdbx_seq_one_letter_code
_entity_poly.pdbx_strand_id
1 'polypeptide(L)'
;MSNDDQYGGGGHGEVGGTGQTRTRLPDSPSDAYGTPRRTPRASRGLVTVVGVVVLLIAAIAFANQSQDTPSEPPSDKAPTSSSTAATGTTPLPAAPGTIPKGFAHNEQGAQSAAANYAVALGSDAMFKKDSRHALVDGVYTPDAAARLKGPQDDAYSAAFLTRLGLDANGNAPQGSTFVTRTVPVGTRVESYSAATAKVAVWYTGLIGMSGAKSTDPVRTTWATWTFELTWADGDWKVVSESQQDGPAPVPGDVAASSSDDISKAVKEFGGFTYAR
;
A
#
# COMPACT_ATOMS: atom_id res chain seq x y z
N MET A 1 60.19 50.40 37.70
CA MET A 1 59.32 51.35 38.38
C MET A 1 58.05 50.51 38.60
N SER A 2 58.01 49.84 39.77
CA SER A 2 57.40 50.31 41.01
C SER A 2 55.94 50.42 40.88
N ASN A 3 55.09 49.84 41.65
CA ASN A 3 55.03 49.20 42.98
C ASN A 3 53.57 48.76 43.11
N ASP A 4 53.35 47.64 43.69
CA ASP A 4 53.00 47.40 45.12
C ASP A 4 51.54 47.73 45.39
N ASP A 5 50.75 47.07 46.13
CA ASP A 5 50.75 46.18 47.25
C ASP A 5 49.22 45.89 47.51
N GLN A 6 48.75 44.89 48.04
CA GLN A 6 48.93 44.05 49.21
C GLN A 6 47.58 43.84 49.96
N TYR A 7 47.38 42.62 50.42
CA TYR A 7 46.59 42.14 51.58
C TYR A 7 45.07 42.26 51.55
N GLY A 8 44.33 41.31 51.97
CA GLY A 8 44.50 40.13 52.83
C GLY A 8 43.16 39.62 53.22
N GLY A 9 43.07 38.41 53.46
CA GLY A 9 42.82 37.76 54.73
C GLY A 9 41.50 37.05 54.80
N GLY A 10 41.53 35.77 54.84
CA GLY A 10 41.10 34.89 55.92
C GLY A 10 39.69 34.41 55.98
N GLY A 11 39.59 33.13 56.14
CA GLY A 11 38.48 32.56 56.86
C GLY A 11 37.93 31.19 56.35
N HIS A 12 38.34 30.19 57.07
CA HIS A 12 37.95 28.76 57.01
C HIS A 12 36.45 28.49 57.02
N GLY A 13 36.05 27.33 56.52
CA GLY A 13 34.80 26.70 56.85
C GLY A 13 34.47 25.50 55.95
N GLU A 14 34.72 24.35 56.47
CA GLU A 14 34.49 22.99 55.93
C GLU A 14 33.03 22.62 55.74
N VAL A 15 32.88 21.52 54.97
CA VAL A 15 31.94 20.40 55.07
C VAL A 15 30.73 20.36 54.11
N GLY A 16 30.84 19.45 53.16
CA GLY A 16 29.91 18.36 52.91
C GLY A 16 28.62 18.69 52.20
N GLY A 17 28.41 18.07 51.05
CA GLY A 17 27.06 17.94 50.51
C GLY A 17 27.03 17.58 49.04
N THR A 18 26.77 16.35 48.75
CA THR A 18 26.42 15.78 47.47
C THR A 18 25.40 16.63 46.71
N GLY A 19 25.82 17.31 45.68
CA GLY A 19 24.96 18.13 44.85
C GLY A 19 24.79 17.54 43.45
N GLN A 20 23.65 17.05 43.14
CA GLN A 20 23.23 16.71 41.78
C GLN A 20 23.30 17.96 40.89
N THR A 21 24.11 17.91 39.87
CA THR A 21 24.14 18.93 38.82
C THR A 21 22.90 18.80 37.94
N ARG A 22 21.87 19.58 38.25
CA ARG A 22 20.79 19.87 37.30
C ARG A 22 21.32 20.87 36.28
N THR A 23 21.56 20.43 35.07
CA THR A 23 21.84 21.32 33.95
C THR A 23 20.55 22.08 33.62
N ARG A 24 20.49 23.32 34.02
CA ARG A 24 19.44 24.26 33.67
C ARG A 24 19.72 24.73 32.26
N LEU A 25 18.81 24.43 31.30
CA LEU A 25 18.86 25.08 29.99
C LEU A 25 18.59 26.58 30.15
N PRO A 26 19.31 27.42 29.41
CA PRO A 26 19.04 28.87 29.41
C PRO A 26 17.66 29.13 28.77
N ASP A 27 16.91 30.02 29.42
CA ASP A 27 15.67 30.57 28.86
C ASP A 27 16.01 31.35 27.59
N SER A 28 15.42 30.94 26.48
CA SER A 28 15.52 31.67 25.22
C SER A 28 14.63 32.90 25.27
N PRO A 29 15.11 34.07 24.88
CA PRO A 29 14.28 35.24 24.75
C PRO A 29 13.27 35.04 23.59
N SER A 30 12.05 35.45 23.84
CA SER A 30 10.94 35.50 22.88
C SER A 30 11.24 36.51 21.79
N ASP A 31 11.74 36.06 20.66
CA ASP A 31 11.82 36.86 19.46
C ASP A 31 10.56 36.70 18.60
N ALA A 32 9.83 37.79 18.58
CA ALA A 32 8.68 38.02 17.72
C ALA A 32 9.12 38.22 16.25
N TYR A 33 9.34 37.10 15.54
CA TYR A 33 9.29 37.04 14.07
C TYR A 33 9.03 35.59 13.63
N GLY A 34 7.87 35.08 14.00
CA GLY A 34 7.34 33.83 13.47
C GLY A 34 6.37 34.15 12.32
N THR A 35 6.87 34.24 11.10
CA THR A 35 6.01 34.01 9.96
C THR A 35 5.34 32.63 10.13
N PRO A 36 4.01 32.51 10.05
CA PRO A 36 3.37 31.21 10.16
C PRO A 36 3.86 30.37 9.00
N ARG A 37 4.65 29.34 9.28
CA ARG A 37 4.91 28.25 8.36
C ARG A 37 3.54 27.68 8.00
N ARG A 38 3.08 28.00 6.81
CA ARG A 38 1.93 27.30 6.20
C ARG A 38 2.31 25.84 6.15
N THR A 39 1.77 25.05 7.03
CA THR A 39 1.72 23.61 6.85
C THR A 39 1.18 23.36 5.46
N PRO A 40 1.87 22.57 4.62
CA PRO A 40 1.30 22.19 3.33
C PRO A 40 -0.06 21.55 3.62
N ARG A 41 -1.12 22.21 3.20
CA ARG A 41 -2.44 21.58 3.17
C ARG A 41 -2.28 20.34 2.31
N ALA A 42 -2.24 19.17 2.93
CA ALA A 42 -2.39 17.93 2.21
C ALA A 42 -3.60 18.09 1.29
N SER A 43 -3.38 17.93 -0.01
CA SER A 43 -4.47 18.12 -0.96
C SER A 43 -5.49 17.02 -0.66
N ARG A 44 -6.54 17.40 0.05
CA ARG A 44 -7.67 16.52 0.39
C ARG A 44 -8.27 15.85 -0.84
N GLY A 45 -7.97 16.40 -2.02
CA GLY A 45 -8.43 15.90 -3.30
C GLY A 45 -7.86 14.53 -3.68
N LEU A 46 -6.56 14.30 -3.48
CA LEU A 46 -5.94 13.03 -3.92
C LEU A 46 -6.30 11.87 -2.98
N VAL A 47 -6.35 12.12 -1.67
CA VAL A 47 -6.81 11.12 -0.69
C VAL A 47 -8.25 10.70 -0.99
N THR A 48 -9.11 11.66 -1.34
CA THR A 48 -10.49 11.36 -1.76
C THR A 48 -10.53 10.58 -3.07
N VAL A 49 -9.61 10.86 -3.99
CA VAL A 49 -9.57 10.21 -5.31
C VAL A 49 -9.08 8.77 -5.21
N VAL A 50 -8.01 8.52 -4.44
CA VAL A 50 -7.52 7.15 -4.17
C VAL A 50 -8.58 6.36 -3.41
N GLY A 51 -9.21 6.95 -2.40
CA GLY A 51 -10.33 6.34 -1.68
C GLY A 51 -11.53 6.02 -2.57
N VAL A 52 -11.82 6.86 -3.57
CA VAL A 52 -12.91 6.60 -4.54
C VAL A 52 -12.57 5.43 -5.46
N VAL A 53 -11.34 5.29 -5.92
CA VAL A 53 -10.93 4.13 -6.75
C VAL A 53 -11.01 2.83 -5.93
N VAL A 54 -10.52 2.82 -4.71
CA VAL A 54 -10.63 1.68 -3.80
C VAL A 54 -12.10 1.36 -3.50
N LEU A 55 -12.92 2.39 -3.23
CA LEU A 55 -14.37 2.22 -2.99
C LEU A 55 -15.12 1.78 -4.24
N LEU A 56 -14.72 2.22 -5.45
CA LEU A 56 -15.35 1.78 -6.69
C LEU A 56 -15.04 0.32 -6.98
N ILE A 57 -13.80 -0.12 -6.76
CA ILE A 57 -13.42 -1.53 -6.87
C ILE A 57 -14.20 -2.36 -5.83
N ALA A 58 -14.27 -1.90 -4.59
CA ALA A 58 -15.05 -2.53 -3.53
C ALA A 58 -16.57 -2.53 -3.83
N ALA A 59 -17.11 -1.46 -4.39
CA ALA A 59 -18.53 -1.37 -4.73
C ALA A 59 -18.91 -2.31 -5.89
N ILE A 60 -18.02 -2.49 -6.86
CA ILE A 60 -18.21 -3.44 -7.96
C ILE A 60 -18.18 -4.87 -7.42
N ALA A 61 -17.26 -5.19 -6.49
CA ALA A 61 -17.20 -6.48 -5.83
C ALA A 61 -18.47 -6.74 -4.98
N PHE A 62 -18.97 -5.73 -4.25
CA PHE A 62 -20.14 -5.84 -3.40
C PHE A 62 -21.45 -6.00 -4.21
N ALA A 63 -21.57 -5.30 -5.34
CA ALA A 63 -22.73 -5.45 -6.22
C ALA A 63 -22.82 -6.87 -6.84
N ASN A 64 -21.70 -7.57 -6.94
CA ASN A 64 -21.63 -8.93 -7.44
C ASN A 64 -21.91 -9.99 -6.36
N GLN A 65 -21.73 -9.65 -5.08
CA GLN A 65 -21.98 -10.53 -3.93
C GLN A 65 -23.47 -10.64 -3.54
N SER A 66 -24.33 -9.77 -4.06
CA SER A 66 -25.74 -9.71 -3.65
C SER A 66 -26.62 -10.84 -4.21
N GLN A 67 -26.08 -11.83 -4.88
CA GLN A 67 -26.83 -12.94 -5.47
C GLN A 67 -26.61 -14.31 -4.80
N ASP A 68 -25.77 -14.41 -3.77
CA ASP A 68 -25.60 -15.67 -3.05
C ASP A 68 -26.19 -15.61 -1.65
N THR A 69 -27.08 -16.55 -1.38
CA THR A 69 -27.87 -16.77 -0.16
C THR A 69 -26.93 -17.04 1.05
N PRO A 70 -27.27 -16.61 2.28
CA PRO A 70 -26.41 -16.77 3.44
C PRO A 70 -26.29 -18.22 3.85
N SER A 71 -25.10 -18.76 3.82
CA SER A 71 -24.72 -19.99 4.49
C SER A 71 -24.18 -19.68 5.89
N GLU A 72 -24.57 -20.51 6.85
CA GLU A 72 -24.28 -20.45 8.28
C GLU A 72 -22.80 -20.20 8.63
N PRO A 73 -22.52 -19.61 9.81
CA PRO A 73 -21.16 -19.31 10.22
C PRO A 73 -20.39 -20.59 10.54
N PRO A 74 -19.20 -20.78 9.98
CA PRO A 74 -18.34 -21.88 10.39
C PRO A 74 -17.69 -21.56 11.75
N SER A 75 -17.72 -22.55 12.60
CA SER A 75 -17.07 -22.60 13.92
C SER A 75 -15.61 -22.17 13.90
N ASP A 76 -15.20 -21.44 14.93
CA ASP A 76 -13.85 -21.05 15.27
C ASP A 76 -12.85 -22.24 15.21
N LYS A 77 -12.16 -22.35 14.09
CA LYS A 77 -10.81 -22.90 14.04
C LYS A 77 -9.92 -21.80 13.49
N ALA A 78 -9.08 -21.25 14.34
CA ALA A 78 -8.01 -20.37 13.93
C ALA A 78 -7.25 -21.01 12.76
N PRO A 79 -7.11 -20.33 11.60
CA PRO A 79 -6.33 -20.86 10.51
C PRO A 79 -4.89 -21.03 11.01
N THR A 80 -4.39 -22.24 10.96
CA THR A 80 -2.96 -22.51 11.12
C THR A 80 -2.27 -21.88 9.91
N SER A 81 -1.76 -20.66 10.09
CA SER A 81 -0.93 -20.01 9.08
C SER A 81 0.35 -20.83 8.90
N SER A 82 0.39 -21.65 7.87
CA SER A 82 1.66 -22.11 7.36
C SER A 82 2.37 -20.91 6.75
N SER A 83 3.55 -20.57 7.27
CA SER A 83 4.42 -19.58 6.64
C SER A 83 4.54 -19.93 5.16
N THR A 84 4.24 -18.99 4.28
CA THR A 84 4.43 -19.17 2.85
C THR A 84 5.89 -19.55 2.61
N ALA A 85 6.13 -20.78 2.23
CA ALA A 85 7.47 -21.19 1.78
C ALA A 85 7.86 -20.24 0.65
N ALA A 86 9.12 -19.79 0.63
CA ALA A 86 9.65 -19.00 -0.46
C ALA A 86 9.21 -19.66 -1.77
N THR A 87 8.38 -18.97 -2.54
CA THR A 87 7.72 -19.56 -3.69
C THR A 87 8.77 -20.00 -4.67
N GLY A 88 8.77 -21.25 -4.90
CA GLY A 88 9.40 -22.00 -5.98
C GLY A 88 10.43 -21.27 -6.84
N THR A 89 11.27 -21.95 -7.13
CA THR A 89 12.55 -21.97 -7.80
C THR A 89 12.73 -21.03 -9.01
N THR A 90 11.70 -20.48 -9.64
CA THR A 90 11.91 -19.62 -10.81
C THR A 90 10.72 -18.66 -10.99
N PRO A 91 10.97 -17.34 -11.10
CA PRO A 91 9.94 -16.40 -11.53
C PRO A 91 9.39 -16.84 -12.89
N LEU A 92 8.06 -16.78 -13.06
CA LEU A 92 7.47 -17.07 -14.37
C LEU A 92 8.04 -16.09 -15.40
N PRO A 93 8.45 -16.59 -16.58
CA PRO A 93 8.95 -15.72 -17.64
C PRO A 93 7.80 -14.82 -18.13
N ALA A 94 7.96 -13.53 -17.97
CA ALA A 94 7.05 -12.53 -18.52
C ALA A 94 7.86 -11.42 -19.17
N ALA A 95 7.43 -10.97 -20.35
CA ALA A 95 7.99 -9.76 -20.92
C ALA A 95 7.62 -8.56 -20.03
N PRO A 96 8.45 -7.51 -19.97
CA PRO A 96 8.13 -6.30 -19.22
C PRO A 96 6.74 -5.76 -19.60
N GLY A 97 5.90 -5.50 -18.63
CA GLY A 97 4.53 -4.98 -18.84
C GLY A 97 3.49 -6.03 -19.26
N THR A 98 3.83 -7.32 -19.27
CA THR A 98 2.86 -8.39 -19.48
C THR A 98 2.53 -9.11 -18.18
N ILE A 99 1.31 -9.64 -18.09
CA ILE A 99 0.89 -10.47 -16.96
C ILE A 99 1.52 -11.85 -17.13
N PRO A 100 2.24 -12.37 -16.11
CA PRO A 100 2.68 -13.74 -16.11
C PRO A 100 1.51 -14.71 -16.25
N LYS A 101 1.71 -15.85 -16.92
CA LYS A 101 0.73 -16.90 -17.16
C LYS A 101 1.33 -18.28 -16.87
N GLY A 102 0.45 -19.25 -16.67
CA GLY A 102 0.89 -20.63 -16.43
C GLY A 102 1.30 -20.85 -14.98
N PHE A 103 0.60 -20.24 -14.06
CA PHE A 103 0.78 -20.52 -12.63
C PHE A 103 0.47 -21.99 -12.33
N ALA A 104 1.19 -22.56 -11.36
CA ALA A 104 0.97 -23.94 -10.97
C ALA A 104 -0.44 -24.19 -10.43
N HIS A 105 -1.04 -25.35 -10.77
CA HIS A 105 -2.35 -25.74 -10.28
C HIS A 105 -2.26 -26.29 -8.83
N ASN A 106 -1.84 -25.42 -7.93
CA ASN A 106 -1.72 -25.71 -6.50
C ASN A 106 -1.87 -24.41 -5.69
N GLU A 107 -1.89 -24.53 -4.37
CA GLU A 107 -2.03 -23.40 -3.44
C GLU A 107 -0.96 -22.32 -3.66
N GLN A 108 0.29 -22.73 -3.85
CA GLN A 108 1.40 -21.81 -4.11
C GLN A 108 1.25 -21.07 -5.44
N GLY A 109 0.73 -21.75 -6.48
CA GLY A 109 0.43 -21.13 -7.76
C GLY A 109 -0.68 -20.10 -7.66
N ALA A 110 -1.72 -20.36 -6.84
CA ALA A 110 -2.77 -19.38 -6.57
C ALA A 110 -2.23 -18.14 -5.85
N GLN A 111 -1.34 -18.32 -4.85
CA GLN A 111 -0.66 -17.20 -4.18
C GLN A 111 0.18 -16.37 -5.15
N SER A 112 0.94 -17.06 -6.01
CA SER A 112 1.76 -16.39 -7.03
C SER A 112 0.90 -15.62 -8.03
N ALA A 113 -0.22 -16.19 -8.47
CA ALA A 113 -1.18 -15.54 -9.35
C ALA A 113 -1.74 -14.27 -8.69
N ALA A 114 -2.27 -14.36 -7.47
CA ALA A 114 -2.81 -13.23 -6.73
C ALA A 114 -1.80 -12.08 -6.58
N ALA A 115 -0.56 -12.40 -6.19
CA ALA A 115 0.49 -11.39 -6.03
C ALA A 115 0.84 -10.70 -7.37
N ASN A 116 0.96 -11.45 -8.46
CA ASN A 116 1.23 -10.88 -9.78
C ASN A 116 0.02 -10.07 -10.31
N TYR A 117 -1.20 -10.50 -10.04
CA TYR A 117 -2.40 -9.75 -10.41
C TYR A 117 -2.50 -8.44 -9.65
N ALA A 118 -2.14 -8.42 -8.35
CA ALA A 118 -2.05 -7.19 -7.58
C ALA A 118 -1.05 -6.19 -8.20
N VAL A 119 0.12 -6.67 -8.67
CA VAL A 119 1.11 -5.82 -9.37
C VAL A 119 0.53 -5.29 -10.68
N ALA A 120 -0.08 -6.14 -11.50
CA ALA A 120 -0.64 -5.75 -12.79
C ALA A 120 -1.78 -4.74 -12.65
N LEU A 121 -2.73 -5.00 -11.77
CA LEU A 121 -3.89 -4.14 -11.50
C LEU A 121 -3.50 -2.84 -10.76
N GLY A 122 -2.38 -2.81 -10.06
CA GLY A 122 -1.83 -1.60 -9.43
C GLY A 122 -0.87 -0.81 -10.32
N SER A 123 -0.75 -1.15 -11.60
CA SER A 123 0.18 -0.49 -12.53
C SER A 123 -0.45 0.72 -13.25
N ASP A 124 0.40 1.53 -13.91
CA ASP A 124 -0.02 2.65 -14.73
C ASP A 124 -0.84 2.23 -15.98
N ALA A 125 -0.75 0.98 -16.38
CA ALA A 125 -1.53 0.44 -17.46
C ALA A 125 -3.06 0.51 -17.21
N MET A 126 -3.48 0.51 -15.93
CA MET A 126 -4.89 0.70 -15.56
C MET A 126 -5.44 2.08 -15.92
N PHE A 127 -4.58 3.08 -16.08
CA PHE A 127 -4.99 4.46 -16.41
C PHE A 127 -5.14 4.71 -17.91
N LYS A 128 -4.78 3.72 -18.73
CA LYS A 128 -4.92 3.74 -20.20
C LYS A 128 -5.98 2.73 -20.61
N LYS A 129 -7.02 3.19 -21.30
CA LYS A 129 -8.20 2.36 -21.60
C LYS A 129 -7.88 1.00 -22.22
N ASP A 130 -7.11 1.02 -23.32
CA ASP A 130 -6.82 -0.23 -24.05
C ASP A 130 -5.94 -1.18 -23.22
N SER A 131 -4.96 -0.64 -22.50
CA SER A 131 -4.11 -1.42 -21.60
C SER A 131 -4.91 -2.00 -20.44
N ARG A 132 -5.83 -1.21 -19.85
CA ARG A 132 -6.74 -1.66 -18.79
C ARG A 132 -7.63 -2.81 -19.26
N HIS A 133 -8.25 -2.69 -20.46
CA HIS A 133 -9.05 -3.75 -21.01
C HIS A 133 -8.25 -5.03 -21.23
N ALA A 134 -7.01 -4.92 -21.75
CA ALA A 134 -6.13 -6.06 -21.94
C ALA A 134 -5.73 -6.71 -20.60
N LEU A 135 -5.48 -5.91 -19.55
CA LEU A 135 -5.23 -6.41 -18.20
C LEU A 135 -6.45 -7.15 -17.65
N VAL A 136 -7.62 -6.56 -17.76
CA VAL A 136 -8.87 -7.16 -17.28
C VAL A 136 -9.12 -8.50 -17.98
N ASP A 137 -8.96 -8.56 -19.31
CA ASP A 137 -9.10 -9.81 -20.06
C ASP A 137 -8.05 -10.86 -19.69
N GLY A 138 -6.86 -10.42 -19.29
CA GLY A 138 -5.78 -11.32 -18.90
C GLY A 138 -5.91 -11.90 -17.51
N VAL A 139 -6.47 -11.12 -16.57
CA VAL A 139 -6.53 -11.44 -15.13
C VAL A 139 -7.84 -12.12 -14.75
N TYR A 140 -8.97 -11.63 -15.24
CA TYR A 140 -10.28 -12.08 -14.81
C TYR A 140 -10.83 -13.23 -15.67
N THR A 141 -11.84 -13.91 -15.14
CA THR A 141 -12.66 -14.79 -15.97
C THR A 141 -13.39 -13.98 -17.04
N PRO A 142 -13.77 -14.57 -18.20
CA PRO A 142 -14.45 -13.83 -19.26
C PRO A 142 -15.72 -13.09 -18.79
N ASP A 143 -16.52 -13.74 -17.94
CA ASP A 143 -17.74 -13.16 -17.39
C ASP A 143 -17.46 -11.98 -16.44
N ALA A 144 -16.45 -12.10 -15.57
CA ALA A 144 -16.05 -11.02 -14.69
C ALA A 144 -15.48 -9.85 -15.50
N ALA A 145 -14.62 -10.12 -16.49
CA ALA A 145 -14.07 -9.11 -17.38
C ALA A 145 -15.14 -8.33 -18.14
N ALA A 146 -16.14 -9.04 -18.67
CA ALA A 146 -17.25 -8.39 -19.38
C ALA A 146 -18.06 -7.44 -18.48
N ARG A 147 -18.29 -7.84 -17.21
CA ARG A 147 -19.01 -6.99 -16.23
C ARG A 147 -18.19 -5.80 -15.76
N LEU A 148 -16.86 -5.91 -15.69
CA LEU A 148 -15.98 -4.89 -15.10
C LEU A 148 -15.64 -3.75 -16.06
N LYS A 149 -15.48 -4.00 -17.36
CA LYS A 149 -14.95 -3.02 -18.33
C LYS A 149 -15.77 -1.73 -18.38
N GLY A 150 -17.11 -1.83 -18.47
CA GLY A 150 -17.98 -0.66 -18.51
C GLY A 150 -17.85 0.23 -17.25
N PRO A 151 -18.15 -0.31 -16.06
CA PRO A 151 -17.97 0.42 -14.80
C PRO A 151 -16.57 0.97 -14.59
N GLN A 152 -15.52 0.26 -15.01
CA GLN A 152 -14.14 0.77 -14.93
C GLN A 152 -13.91 1.93 -15.91
N ASP A 153 -14.46 1.90 -17.13
CA ASP A 153 -14.37 3.02 -18.06
C ASP A 153 -15.02 4.29 -17.51
N ASP A 154 -16.16 4.15 -16.84
CA ASP A 154 -16.83 5.26 -16.15
C ASP A 154 -16.01 5.78 -14.98
N ALA A 155 -15.41 4.89 -14.20
CA ALA A 155 -14.55 5.25 -13.06
C ALA A 155 -13.27 5.98 -13.50
N TYR A 156 -12.59 5.46 -14.52
CA TYR A 156 -11.38 6.05 -15.10
C TYR A 156 -11.70 7.14 -16.15
N SER A 157 -12.73 7.93 -15.90
CA SER A 157 -13.16 9.04 -16.77
C SER A 157 -12.09 10.10 -16.96
N ALA A 158 -12.21 10.91 -18.01
CA ALA A 158 -11.30 12.02 -18.25
C ALA A 158 -11.26 13.00 -17.07
N ALA A 159 -12.39 13.23 -16.39
CA ALA A 159 -12.44 14.06 -15.20
C ALA A 159 -11.63 13.46 -14.02
N PHE A 160 -11.64 12.14 -13.87
CA PHE A 160 -10.82 11.44 -12.89
C PHE A 160 -9.33 11.54 -13.23
N LEU A 161 -8.94 11.24 -14.46
CA LEU A 161 -7.55 11.34 -14.93
C LEU A 161 -7.00 12.76 -14.76
N THR A 162 -7.78 13.80 -15.07
CA THR A 162 -7.39 15.19 -14.87
C THR A 162 -7.10 15.52 -13.41
N ARG A 163 -7.86 14.95 -12.45
CA ARG A 163 -7.59 15.16 -11.01
C ARG A 163 -6.25 14.57 -10.57
N LEU A 164 -5.76 13.55 -11.27
CA LEU A 164 -4.44 12.97 -11.06
C LEU A 164 -3.33 13.70 -11.82
N GLY A 165 -3.67 14.76 -12.55
CA GLY A 165 -2.71 15.47 -13.39
C GLY A 165 -2.37 14.77 -14.71
N LEU A 166 -3.19 13.80 -15.13
CA LEU A 166 -3.05 13.07 -16.39
C LEU A 166 -3.92 13.69 -17.47
N ASP A 167 -3.55 13.49 -18.74
CA ASP A 167 -4.41 13.78 -19.88
C ASP A 167 -5.57 12.76 -20.00
N ALA A 168 -6.49 12.98 -20.93
CA ALA A 168 -7.63 12.09 -21.15
C ALA A 168 -7.23 10.67 -21.61
N ASN A 169 -6.00 10.46 -22.03
CA ASN A 169 -5.44 9.17 -22.45
C ASN A 169 -4.58 8.51 -21.35
N GLY A 170 -4.51 9.11 -20.16
CA GLY A 170 -3.73 8.60 -19.04
C GLY A 170 -2.24 8.91 -19.09
N ASN A 171 -1.81 9.89 -19.89
CA ASN A 171 -0.41 10.28 -19.98
C ASN A 171 -0.08 11.42 -19.02
N ALA A 172 1.13 11.35 -18.44
CA ALA A 172 1.65 12.44 -17.62
C ALA A 172 2.09 13.63 -18.47
N PRO A 173 2.07 14.87 -17.93
CA PRO A 173 2.62 16.04 -18.60
C PRO A 173 4.11 15.89 -18.89
N GLN A 174 4.59 16.61 -19.93
CA GLN A 174 6.00 16.61 -20.27
C GLN A 174 6.89 17.03 -19.09
N GLY A 175 7.94 16.28 -18.83
CA GLY A 175 8.86 16.50 -17.71
C GLY A 175 8.35 16.00 -16.36
N SER A 176 7.24 15.28 -16.37
CA SER A 176 6.69 14.59 -15.20
C SER A 176 6.50 13.11 -15.48
N THR A 177 6.49 12.30 -14.42
CA THR A 177 6.22 10.86 -14.49
C THR A 177 5.11 10.53 -13.50
N PHE A 178 4.03 9.94 -13.98
CA PHE A 178 3.02 9.37 -13.11
C PHE A 178 3.52 8.02 -12.57
N VAL A 179 3.56 7.91 -11.27
CA VAL A 179 3.99 6.70 -10.57
C VAL A 179 2.76 6.07 -9.93
N THR A 180 2.48 4.84 -10.31
CA THR A 180 1.56 3.97 -9.60
C THR A 180 2.14 2.56 -9.61
N ARG A 181 2.25 1.96 -8.45
CA ARG A 181 2.84 0.63 -8.28
C ARG A 181 2.32 -0.05 -7.04
N THR A 182 1.99 -1.30 -7.17
CA THR A 182 1.74 -2.20 -6.04
C THR A 182 2.95 -3.10 -5.84
N VAL A 183 3.42 -3.16 -4.60
CA VAL A 183 4.54 -4.02 -4.17
C VAL A 183 4.03 -4.99 -3.13
N PRO A 184 3.74 -6.25 -3.50
CA PRO A 184 3.33 -7.27 -2.55
C PRO A 184 4.41 -7.50 -1.49
N VAL A 185 3.99 -7.58 -0.23
CA VAL A 185 4.87 -7.86 0.93
C VAL A 185 4.69 -9.30 1.39
N GLY A 186 3.48 -9.84 1.25
CA GLY A 186 3.19 -11.22 1.58
C GLY A 186 1.80 -11.62 1.10
N THR A 187 1.55 -12.93 1.12
CA THR A 187 0.26 -13.51 0.78
C THR A 187 -0.22 -14.44 1.89
N ARG A 188 -1.54 -14.54 2.03
CA ARG A 188 -2.20 -15.47 2.94
C ARG A 188 -3.32 -16.17 2.20
N VAL A 189 -3.33 -17.50 2.24
CA VAL A 189 -4.45 -18.29 1.71
C VAL A 189 -5.54 -18.34 2.76
N GLU A 190 -6.72 -17.84 2.42
CA GLU A 190 -7.90 -17.91 3.28
C GLU A 190 -8.68 -19.21 3.07
N SER A 191 -8.73 -19.67 1.82
CA SER A 191 -9.25 -21.00 1.45
C SER A 191 -8.61 -21.48 0.15
N TYR A 192 -8.52 -22.80 0.02
CA TYR A 192 -7.99 -23.44 -1.18
C TYR A 192 -8.69 -24.76 -1.48
N SER A 193 -8.97 -24.98 -2.75
CA SER A 193 -9.36 -26.24 -3.35
C SER A 193 -8.69 -26.39 -4.73
N ALA A 194 -8.79 -27.53 -5.37
CA ALA A 194 -8.29 -27.69 -6.74
C ALA A 194 -8.99 -26.77 -7.77
N ALA A 195 -10.22 -26.33 -7.49
CA ALA A 195 -10.99 -25.52 -8.42
C ALA A 195 -10.97 -24.02 -8.07
N THR A 196 -10.83 -23.67 -6.80
CA THR A 196 -10.95 -22.30 -6.30
C THR A 196 -9.94 -21.99 -5.21
N ALA A 197 -9.57 -20.73 -5.10
CA ALA A 197 -8.73 -20.25 -4.01
C ALA A 197 -9.17 -18.83 -3.60
N LYS A 198 -9.05 -18.51 -2.31
CA LYS A 198 -9.19 -17.16 -1.80
C LYS A 198 -7.86 -16.75 -1.17
N VAL A 199 -7.26 -15.72 -1.74
CA VAL A 199 -5.90 -15.29 -1.39
C VAL A 199 -5.90 -13.80 -1.06
N ALA A 200 -5.44 -13.48 0.14
CA ALA A 200 -5.17 -12.11 0.56
C ALA A 200 -3.71 -11.74 0.26
N VAL A 201 -3.49 -10.59 -0.35
CA VAL A 201 -2.18 -10.02 -0.67
C VAL A 201 -2.00 -8.75 0.14
N TRP A 202 -1.10 -8.76 1.10
CA TRP A 202 -0.68 -7.55 1.82
C TRP A 202 0.38 -6.83 1.00
N TYR A 203 0.19 -5.54 0.77
CA TYR A 203 1.06 -4.78 -0.13
C TYR A 203 1.26 -3.34 0.33
N THR A 204 2.34 -2.73 -0.14
CA THR A 204 2.52 -1.29 -0.16
C THR A 204 2.27 -0.75 -1.57
N GLY A 205 1.49 0.31 -1.66
CA GLY A 205 1.21 1.04 -2.89
C GLY A 205 2.00 2.33 -2.97
N LEU A 206 2.44 2.69 -4.17
CA LEU A 206 3.01 3.98 -4.50
C LEU A 206 2.10 4.65 -5.52
N ILE A 207 1.70 5.91 -5.28
CA ILE A 207 0.91 6.67 -6.23
C ILE A 207 1.24 8.16 -6.13
N GLY A 208 1.34 8.81 -7.26
CA GLY A 208 1.58 10.26 -7.35
C GLY A 208 2.29 10.67 -8.63
N MET A 209 2.61 11.95 -8.70
CA MET A 209 3.32 12.54 -9.84
C MET A 209 4.74 12.91 -9.41
N SER A 210 5.74 12.35 -10.08
CA SER A 210 7.14 12.73 -9.92
C SER A 210 7.49 13.82 -10.93
N GLY A 211 8.15 14.89 -10.49
CA GLY A 211 8.58 16.01 -11.31
C GLY A 211 8.79 17.27 -10.49
N ALA A 212 9.66 18.18 -10.96
CA ALA A 212 10.04 19.40 -10.22
C ALA A 212 8.86 20.34 -9.95
N LYS A 213 7.77 20.24 -10.71
CA LYS A 213 6.56 21.06 -10.59
C LYS A 213 5.37 20.28 -10.02
N SER A 214 5.60 19.08 -9.49
CA SER A 214 4.51 18.26 -8.96
C SER A 214 3.86 18.92 -7.76
N THR A 215 2.54 19.02 -7.80
CA THR A 215 1.69 19.41 -6.66
C THR A 215 1.19 18.21 -5.88
N ASP A 216 1.31 17.01 -6.45
CA ASP A 216 0.90 15.73 -5.88
C ASP A 216 2.09 14.75 -5.86
N PRO A 217 2.99 14.89 -4.87
CA PRO A 217 4.16 14.02 -4.77
C PRO A 217 3.77 12.56 -4.55
N VAL A 218 4.65 11.65 -4.94
CA VAL A 218 4.44 10.22 -4.74
C VAL A 218 4.27 9.92 -3.25
N ARG A 219 3.22 9.19 -2.92
CA ARG A 219 2.85 8.77 -1.57
C ARG A 219 2.86 7.27 -1.45
N THR A 220 2.99 6.79 -0.23
CA THR A 220 2.96 5.37 0.10
C THR A 220 1.64 5.05 0.79
N THR A 221 0.98 3.99 0.34
CA THR A 221 -0.21 3.42 0.97
C THR A 221 0.09 2.00 1.45
N TRP A 222 -0.74 1.50 2.39
CA TRP A 222 -0.70 0.12 2.84
C TRP A 222 -2.10 -0.46 2.81
N ALA A 223 -2.26 -1.60 2.19
CA ALA A 223 -3.56 -2.26 2.09
C ALA A 223 -3.43 -3.78 1.95
N THR A 224 -4.54 -4.46 2.13
CA THR A 224 -4.71 -5.88 1.86
C THR A 224 -5.72 -6.04 0.73
N TRP A 225 -5.33 -6.74 -0.31
CA TRP A 225 -6.16 -7.03 -1.48
C TRP A 225 -6.50 -8.51 -1.49
N THR A 226 -7.76 -8.85 -1.35
CA THR A 226 -8.24 -10.23 -1.36
C THR A 226 -8.81 -10.59 -2.72
N PHE A 227 -8.30 -11.65 -3.31
CA PHE A 227 -8.72 -12.19 -4.61
C PHE A 227 -9.45 -13.51 -4.43
N GLU A 228 -10.61 -13.65 -5.02
CA GLU A 228 -11.29 -14.92 -5.23
C GLU A 228 -10.91 -15.43 -6.62
N LEU A 229 -10.25 -16.58 -6.63
CA LEU A 229 -9.67 -17.18 -7.83
C LEU A 229 -10.41 -18.47 -8.19
N THR A 230 -10.50 -18.74 -9.47
CA THR A 230 -10.92 -20.03 -10.02
C THR A 230 -9.89 -20.55 -11.01
N TRP A 231 -9.75 -21.88 -11.05
CA TRP A 231 -8.91 -22.51 -12.08
C TRP A 231 -9.71 -22.61 -13.39
N ALA A 232 -9.29 -21.91 -14.42
CA ALA A 232 -9.92 -21.88 -15.72
C ALA A 232 -8.88 -21.71 -16.83
N ASP A 233 -9.08 -22.38 -17.95
CA ASP A 233 -8.22 -22.30 -19.14
C ASP A 233 -6.73 -22.60 -18.85
N GLY A 234 -6.47 -23.48 -17.90
CA GLY A 234 -5.11 -23.89 -17.52
C GLY A 234 -4.36 -22.84 -16.66
N ASP A 235 -5.08 -21.91 -16.02
CA ASP A 235 -4.49 -20.90 -15.16
C ASP A 235 -5.46 -20.46 -14.05
N TRP A 236 -4.96 -19.75 -13.04
CA TRP A 236 -5.79 -19.08 -12.05
C TRP A 236 -6.36 -17.78 -12.60
N LYS A 237 -7.69 -17.59 -12.47
CA LYS A 237 -8.40 -16.38 -12.93
C LYS A 237 -9.19 -15.75 -11.79
N VAL A 238 -9.24 -14.44 -11.75
CA VAL A 238 -10.00 -13.68 -10.76
C VAL A 238 -11.48 -13.72 -11.10
N VAL A 239 -12.31 -14.07 -10.14
CA VAL A 239 -13.79 -13.99 -10.21
C VAL A 239 -14.27 -12.70 -9.57
N SER A 240 -13.71 -12.38 -8.41
CA SER A 240 -14.01 -11.18 -7.63
C SER A 240 -12.80 -10.77 -6.78
N GLU A 241 -12.84 -9.55 -6.28
CA GLU A 241 -11.81 -8.99 -5.43
C GLU A 241 -12.39 -7.99 -4.44
N SER A 242 -11.67 -7.78 -3.34
CA SER A 242 -11.98 -6.74 -2.37
C SER A 242 -10.71 -6.14 -1.80
N GLN A 243 -10.74 -4.87 -1.41
CA GLN A 243 -9.62 -4.18 -0.79
C GLN A 243 -9.96 -3.67 0.60
N GLN A 244 -8.96 -3.66 1.47
CA GLN A 244 -9.06 -3.18 2.82
C GLN A 244 -7.79 -2.40 3.18
N ASP A 245 -7.93 -1.24 3.81
CA ASP A 245 -6.79 -0.45 4.25
C ASP A 245 -5.98 -1.17 5.32
N GLY A 246 -4.66 -1.03 5.24
CA GLY A 246 -3.73 -1.58 6.23
C GLY A 246 -3.50 -3.09 6.14
N PRO A 247 -2.86 -3.64 7.18
CA PRO A 247 -2.16 -2.91 8.25
C PRO A 247 -0.95 -2.11 7.75
N ALA A 248 -0.67 -0.97 8.37
CA ALA A 248 0.42 -0.07 7.98
C ALA A 248 1.52 -0.07 9.04
N PRO A 249 2.76 -0.54 8.72
CA PRO A 249 3.86 -0.57 9.68
C PRO A 249 4.40 0.83 10.01
N VAL A 250 4.20 1.77 9.10
CA VAL A 250 4.62 3.17 9.26
C VAL A 250 3.49 4.10 8.84
N PRO A 251 3.40 5.32 9.40
CA PRO A 251 2.42 6.29 8.96
C PRO A 251 2.61 6.64 7.47
N GLY A 252 1.51 6.65 6.75
CA GLY A 252 1.42 7.08 5.36
C GLY A 252 0.08 7.78 5.16
N ASP A 253 -0.67 7.40 4.15
CA ASP A 253 -2.05 7.86 3.97
C ASP A 253 -3.03 7.25 4.99
N VAL A 254 -2.65 6.12 5.60
CA VAL A 254 -3.33 5.50 6.74
C VAL A 254 -2.48 5.67 8.00
N ALA A 255 -3.13 5.71 9.17
CA ALA A 255 -2.44 5.74 10.45
C ALA A 255 -1.61 4.45 10.64
N ALA A 256 -0.46 4.58 11.32
CA ALA A 256 0.33 3.40 11.67
C ALA A 256 -0.48 2.44 12.53
N SER A 257 -0.41 1.15 12.19
CA SER A 257 -1.00 0.08 12.98
C SER A 257 -0.19 -0.17 14.25
N SER A 258 -0.79 -0.78 15.25
CA SER A 258 -0.10 -1.17 16.47
C SER A 258 1.00 -2.20 16.18
N SER A 259 1.97 -2.32 17.09
CA SER A 259 3.02 -3.35 16.99
C SER A 259 2.44 -4.77 16.95
N ASP A 260 1.33 -4.99 17.63
CA ASP A 260 0.64 -6.28 17.68
C ASP A 260 -0.01 -6.59 16.32
N ASP A 261 -0.69 -5.61 15.70
CA ASP A 261 -1.27 -5.77 14.37
C ASP A 261 -0.20 -6.07 13.31
N ILE A 262 0.94 -5.38 13.37
CA ILE A 262 2.06 -5.64 12.45
C ILE A 262 2.66 -7.02 12.71
N SER A 263 2.86 -7.40 13.96
CA SER A 263 3.38 -8.73 14.31
C SER A 263 2.43 -9.85 13.84
N LYS A 264 1.13 -9.63 13.96
CA LYS A 264 0.10 -10.53 13.45
C LYS A 264 0.15 -10.62 11.92
N ALA A 265 0.19 -9.48 11.23
CA ALA A 265 0.29 -9.43 9.77
C ALA A 265 1.54 -10.17 9.26
N VAL A 266 2.72 -9.93 9.85
CA VAL A 266 3.96 -10.63 9.46
C VAL A 266 3.84 -12.15 9.65
N LYS A 267 3.16 -12.61 10.69
CA LYS A 267 2.94 -14.04 10.93
C LYS A 267 1.92 -14.65 9.94
N GLU A 268 0.84 -13.92 9.65
CA GLU A 268 -0.26 -14.41 8.81
C GLU A 268 0.07 -14.39 7.32
N PHE A 269 0.71 -13.33 6.84
CA PHE A 269 1.03 -13.17 5.42
C PHE A 269 2.31 -13.88 5.00
N GLY A 270 3.10 -14.42 5.92
CA GLY A 270 4.24 -15.28 5.62
C GLY A 270 5.18 -14.72 4.56
N GLY A 271 6.06 -15.59 4.05
CA GLY A 271 7.20 -15.25 3.24
C GLY A 271 6.94 -14.55 1.91
N PHE A 272 8.04 -14.13 1.30
CA PHE A 272 8.10 -13.38 0.06
C PHE A 272 7.63 -14.20 -1.15
N THR A 273 6.68 -13.68 -1.91
CA THR A 273 6.29 -14.20 -3.22
C THR A 273 6.89 -13.34 -4.32
N TYR A 274 7.48 -13.97 -5.35
CA TYR A 274 7.96 -13.22 -6.51
C TYR A 274 6.77 -12.74 -7.33
N ALA A 275 6.54 -11.43 -7.33
CA ALA A 275 5.61 -10.76 -8.24
C ALA A 275 6.35 -9.68 -9.03
N ARG A 276 6.07 -9.54 -10.32
CA ARG A 276 6.73 -8.58 -11.22
C ARG A 276 5.72 -7.76 -11.97
#